data_a5d6fb0680f3a94e86d56bd64172c4a7
#
_entry.id   a5d6fb0680f3a94e86d56bd64172c4a7
#
_cell.length_a   1.000
_cell.length_b   1.000
_cell.length_c   1.000
_cell.angle_alpha   90.00
_cell.angle_beta   90.00
_cell.angle_gamma   90.00
#
_symmetry.space_group_name_H-M   'P 1'
#
loop_
_entity.id
_entity.type
_entity.pdbx_description
1 polymer ?
#
loop_
_entity_poly.entity_id
_entity_poly.type
_entity_poly.pdbx_seq_one_letter_code
_entity_poly.pdbx_strand_id
1 'polypeptide(L)'
;ARCHDSHPVGNGTLKPEELEGFGTDTGFRVLPYRIQDRYSRDKRSMEMACVTMENEFLKAEFLPEYGGRLWSLYDKKNNRELLFRNPIMQPANLAVRNAWFSGGIEWNVAQYGHTFTTCDKVFFAKVVAEDGYEFLRMYEYERTKGLLWQIDFHLPDDSRQLFAHVTIINDTTEDVSMYWWTNIAVREEDGCRVFSSTKEVMYLEPKSVYPGSEHCFGHGIMPELPILPGKDASYPQNFTYSSEYFFQNGKELVSPWESITYRDGSAFFERSTQPLRTRKMFCWGTHRGGQQWKDYLAVPGKGDYVEIQAGL
;
A
#
# COMPACT_ATOMS: atom_id res chain seq x y z
N ALA A 1 -23.07 -5.92 -7.29
CA ALA A 1 -21.69 -6.21 -7.61
C ALA A 1 -21.65 -7.18 -8.78
N ARG A 2 -20.83 -6.90 -9.77
CA ARG A 2 -20.63 -7.79 -10.92
C ARG A 2 -19.31 -8.52 -10.71
N CYS A 3 -19.25 -9.78 -11.12
CA CYS A 3 -17.96 -10.43 -11.32
C CYS A 3 -17.28 -9.77 -12.54
N HIS A 4 -15.96 -9.72 -12.52
CA HIS A 4 -15.19 -9.44 -13.70
C HIS A 4 -15.34 -10.62 -14.67
N ASP A 5 -16.31 -10.54 -15.53
CA ASP A 5 -16.21 -11.28 -16.77
C ASP A 5 -15.26 -10.48 -17.64
N SER A 6 -14.00 -10.85 -17.67
CA SER A 6 -13.14 -10.28 -18.68
C SER A 6 -13.66 -10.74 -20.03
N HIS A 7 -13.87 -9.81 -20.90
CA HIS A 7 -14.11 -10.17 -22.28
C HIS A 7 -12.91 -10.94 -22.77
N PRO A 8 -13.12 -12.10 -23.40
CA PRO A 8 -12.02 -12.78 -24.05
C PRO A 8 -11.43 -11.82 -25.06
N VAL A 9 -10.19 -11.45 -24.82
CA VAL A 9 -9.42 -10.76 -25.82
C VAL A 9 -9.32 -11.70 -27.03
N GLY A 10 -9.73 -11.24 -28.19
CA GLY A 10 -9.72 -12.08 -29.36
C GLY A 10 -11.09 -12.66 -29.73
N ASN A 11 -12.07 -11.81 -29.77
CA ASN A 11 -13.38 -12.12 -30.35
C ASN A 11 -13.37 -12.28 -31.89
N GLY A 12 -12.20 -12.48 -32.49
CA GLY A 12 -12.02 -12.62 -33.93
C GLY A 12 -11.88 -11.30 -34.70
N THR A 13 -11.93 -10.16 -34.04
CA THR A 13 -11.78 -8.84 -34.68
C THR A 13 -10.38 -8.24 -34.55
N LEU A 14 -9.55 -8.80 -33.65
CA LEU A 14 -8.18 -8.35 -33.44
C LEU A 14 -7.21 -9.17 -34.28
N LYS A 15 -6.20 -8.50 -34.82
CA LYS A 15 -5.12 -9.14 -35.54
C LYS A 15 -4.16 -9.86 -34.58
N PRO A 16 -3.39 -10.84 -35.05
CA PRO A 16 -2.42 -11.56 -34.23
C PRO A 16 -1.45 -10.64 -33.48
N GLU A 17 -0.93 -9.62 -34.14
CA GLU A 17 -0.01 -8.66 -33.58
C GLU A 17 -0.66 -7.76 -32.49
N GLU A 18 -1.95 -7.54 -32.58
CA GLU A 18 -2.72 -6.81 -31.55
C GLU A 18 -2.99 -7.69 -30.31
N LEU A 19 -3.02 -9.00 -30.51
CA LEU A 19 -3.21 -9.97 -29.43
C LEU A 19 -1.93 -10.23 -28.63
N GLU A 20 -0.76 -10.01 -29.23
CA GLU A 20 0.53 -10.30 -28.60
C GLU A 20 0.70 -9.56 -27.26
N GLY A 21 0.32 -8.29 -27.23
CA GLY A 21 0.37 -7.46 -26.01
C GLY A 21 -0.57 -7.89 -24.87
N PHE A 22 -1.53 -8.78 -25.14
CA PHE A 22 -2.48 -9.25 -24.14
C PHE A 22 -2.11 -10.61 -23.52
N GLY A 23 -1.01 -11.22 -23.98
CA GLY A 23 -0.68 -12.61 -23.66
C GLY A 23 -0.04 -12.83 -22.30
N THR A 24 0.64 -11.84 -21.78
CA THR A 24 1.63 -12.04 -20.72
C THR A 24 1.24 -11.51 -19.35
N ASP A 25 0.23 -10.66 -19.27
CA ASP A 25 -0.11 -10.05 -17.98
C ASP A 25 -1.20 -10.79 -17.23
N THR A 26 -1.08 -10.66 -15.95
CA THR A 26 -1.91 -11.33 -14.95
C THR A 26 -3.30 -10.73 -14.89
N GLY A 27 -4.30 -11.55 -15.11
CA GLY A 27 -5.66 -11.21 -14.75
C GLY A 27 -6.39 -10.23 -15.67
N PHE A 28 -5.88 -9.93 -16.84
CA PHE A 28 -6.63 -9.09 -17.79
C PHE A 28 -7.78 -9.82 -18.48
N ARG A 29 -7.71 -11.13 -18.58
CA ARG A 29 -8.67 -11.91 -19.38
C ARG A 29 -9.86 -12.37 -18.57
N VAL A 30 -9.60 -12.89 -17.36
CA VAL A 30 -10.63 -13.33 -16.42
C VAL A 30 -10.19 -12.98 -15.02
N LEU A 31 -10.97 -12.15 -14.33
CA LEU A 31 -10.72 -11.81 -12.95
C LEU A 31 -11.81 -12.42 -12.08
N PRO A 32 -11.48 -13.36 -11.19
CA PRO A 32 -12.46 -14.02 -10.32
C PRO A 32 -12.88 -13.13 -9.13
N TYR A 33 -12.98 -11.84 -9.38
CA TYR A 33 -13.36 -10.82 -8.41
C TYR A 33 -14.54 -9.99 -8.91
N ARG A 34 -15.28 -9.44 -7.98
CA ARG A 34 -16.40 -8.53 -8.29
C ARG A 34 -15.89 -7.20 -8.80
N ILE A 35 -16.57 -6.65 -9.80
CA ILE A 35 -16.34 -5.27 -10.22
C ILE A 35 -16.91 -4.31 -9.16
N GLN A 36 -16.07 -3.42 -8.68
CA GLN A 36 -16.41 -2.41 -7.66
C GLN A 36 -16.30 -1.00 -8.26
N ASP A 37 -17.08 -0.72 -9.28
CA ASP A 37 -17.09 0.54 -10.02
C ASP A 37 -18.32 1.43 -9.70
N ARG A 38 -19.25 0.93 -8.87
CA ARG A 38 -20.50 1.63 -8.54
C ARG A 38 -20.41 2.30 -7.19
N TYR A 39 -19.54 3.27 -7.06
CA TYR A 39 -19.43 4.12 -5.88
C TYR A 39 -19.96 5.53 -6.21
N SER A 40 -20.51 6.18 -5.19
CA SER A 40 -21.07 7.52 -5.28
C SER A 40 -20.16 8.54 -4.58
N ARG A 41 -20.27 9.78 -4.95
CA ARG A 41 -19.69 10.91 -4.22
C ARG A 41 -20.66 11.55 -3.22
N ASP A 42 -21.87 11.02 -3.13
CA ASP A 42 -22.83 11.48 -2.13
C ASP A 42 -22.35 11.09 -0.74
N LYS A 43 -21.99 12.09 0.06
CA LYS A 43 -21.47 11.88 1.42
C LYS A 43 -22.61 11.43 2.34
N ARG A 44 -22.39 10.31 2.99
CA ARG A 44 -23.30 9.79 4.02
C ARG A 44 -22.51 9.17 5.16
N SER A 45 -23.05 9.24 6.36
CA SER A 45 -22.54 8.48 7.49
C SER A 45 -22.84 7.01 7.30
N MET A 46 -21.87 6.14 7.60
CA MET A 46 -22.03 4.68 7.53
C MET A 46 -21.41 4.07 8.78
N GLU A 47 -22.09 3.08 9.33
CA GLU A 47 -21.49 2.19 10.33
C GLU A 47 -20.62 1.17 9.61
N MET A 48 -19.42 0.94 10.13
CA MET A 48 -18.49 -0.05 9.60
C MET A 48 -18.13 -1.03 10.70
N ALA A 49 -18.13 -2.32 10.35
CA ALA A 49 -17.57 -3.33 11.24
C ALA A 49 -16.09 -3.03 11.48
N CYS A 50 -15.66 -3.13 12.73
CA CYS A 50 -14.30 -2.88 13.14
C CYS A 50 -13.81 -4.01 14.04
N VAL A 51 -12.60 -4.50 13.79
CA VAL A 51 -11.88 -5.38 14.70
C VAL A 51 -10.81 -4.54 15.39
N THR A 52 -10.74 -4.63 16.71
CA THR A 52 -9.83 -3.83 17.51
C THR A 52 -8.85 -4.71 18.28
N MET A 53 -7.57 -4.34 18.23
CA MET A 53 -6.54 -4.79 19.16
C MET A 53 -6.08 -3.61 19.99
N GLU A 54 -5.90 -3.81 21.29
CA GLU A 54 -5.55 -2.72 22.18
C GLU A 54 -4.72 -3.23 23.38
N ASN A 55 -3.69 -2.47 23.72
CA ASN A 55 -2.95 -2.62 24.97
C ASN A 55 -2.84 -1.26 25.70
N GLU A 56 -1.95 -1.15 26.69
CA GLU A 56 -1.75 0.11 27.43
C GLU A 56 -1.28 1.27 26.51
N PHE A 57 -0.57 0.99 25.44
CA PHE A 57 0.14 1.97 24.61
C PHE A 57 -0.57 2.27 23.29
N LEU A 58 -1.06 1.24 22.62
CA LEU A 58 -1.59 1.33 21.28
C LEU A 58 -3.03 0.81 21.18
N LYS A 59 -3.78 1.42 20.25
CA LYS A 59 -5.05 0.91 19.77
C LYS A 59 -5.00 0.80 18.25
N ALA A 60 -5.21 -0.40 17.73
CA ALA A 60 -5.24 -0.72 16.29
C ALA A 60 -6.67 -1.07 15.88
N GLU A 61 -7.19 -0.42 14.83
CA GLU A 61 -8.54 -0.63 14.31
C GLU A 61 -8.50 -1.09 12.86
N PHE A 62 -9.06 -2.28 12.58
CA PHE A 62 -9.09 -2.91 11.28
C PHE A 62 -10.49 -2.91 10.70
N LEU A 63 -10.61 -2.77 9.37
CA LEU A 63 -11.86 -2.79 8.62
C LEU A 63 -12.03 -4.10 7.84
N PRO A 64 -12.70 -5.11 8.37
CA PRO A 64 -12.83 -6.42 7.71
C PRO A 64 -13.51 -6.39 6.34
N GLU A 65 -14.49 -5.52 6.17
CA GLU A 65 -15.25 -5.38 4.92
C GLU A 65 -14.49 -4.63 3.81
N TYR A 66 -13.29 -4.11 4.14
CA TYR A 66 -12.50 -3.26 3.25
C TYR A 66 -11.02 -3.68 3.24
N GLY A 67 -10.79 -4.92 2.81
CA GLY A 67 -9.44 -5.49 2.64
C GLY A 67 -8.68 -5.71 3.94
N GLY A 68 -9.37 -5.68 5.09
CA GLY A 68 -8.70 -5.74 6.39
C GLY A 68 -7.80 -4.54 6.66
N ARG A 69 -8.09 -3.39 6.02
CA ARG A 69 -7.32 -2.15 6.17
C ARG A 69 -7.08 -1.85 7.64
N LEU A 70 -5.82 -1.72 8.06
CA LEU A 70 -5.52 -1.11 9.37
C LEU A 70 -5.78 0.39 9.24
N TRP A 71 -6.97 0.80 9.67
CA TRP A 71 -7.50 2.13 9.44
C TRP A 71 -7.00 3.17 10.43
N SER A 72 -6.72 2.74 11.66
CA SER A 72 -6.21 3.57 12.73
C SER A 72 -5.17 2.80 13.53
N LEU A 73 -4.06 3.45 13.82
CA LEU A 73 -3.07 3.01 14.79
C LEU A 73 -2.80 4.18 15.73
N TYR A 74 -3.43 4.14 16.89
CA TYR A 74 -3.45 5.27 17.81
C TYR A 74 -2.50 5.08 18.98
N ASP A 75 -1.58 6.03 19.18
CA ASP A 75 -0.69 6.11 20.32
C ASP A 75 -1.43 6.75 21.50
N LYS A 76 -1.80 5.95 22.48
CA LYS A 76 -2.57 6.37 23.65
C LYS A 76 -1.77 7.26 24.59
N LYS A 77 -0.45 7.07 24.66
CA LYS A 77 0.42 7.86 25.56
C LYS A 77 0.64 9.28 25.03
N ASN A 78 0.74 9.42 23.72
CA ASN A 78 0.98 10.71 23.08
C ASN A 78 -0.30 11.35 22.52
N ASN A 79 -1.46 10.67 22.69
CA ASN A 79 -2.76 11.09 22.17
C ASN A 79 -2.69 11.43 20.68
N ARG A 80 -2.12 10.52 19.89
CA ARG A 80 -1.79 10.77 18.47
C ARG A 80 -2.19 9.61 17.58
N GLU A 81 -2.85 9.92 16.46
CA GLU A 81 -3.01 8.99 15.33
C GLU A 81 -1.69 8.89 14.56
N LEU A 82 -1.16 7.69 14.43
CA LEU A 82 0.12 7.43 13.78
C LEU A 82 0.00 7.33 12.26
N LEU A 83 -1.16 6.93 11.75
CA LEU A 83 -1.43 6.79 10.33
C LEU A 83 -2.16 8.02 9.78
N PHE A 84 -2.14 8.18 8.46
CA PHE A 84 -3.10 9.05 7.81
C PHE A 84 -4.47 8.35 7.83
N ARG A 85 -5.30 8.75 8.77
CA ARG A 85 -6.70 8.34 8.83
C ARG A 85 -7.50 9.32 7.99
N ASN A 86 -7.88 8.90 6.78
CA ASN A 86 -8.65 9.75 5.88
C ASN A 86 -9.99 10.14 6.53
N PRO A 87 -10.37 11.42 6.55
CA PRO A 87 -11.63 11.86 7.14
C PRO A 87 -12.88 11.33 6.43
N ILE A 88 -12.72 10.80 5.22
CA ILE A 88 -13.77 10.12 4.47
C ILE A 88 -13.24 8.85 3.83
N MET A 89 -14.12 7.91 3.52
CA MET A 89 -13.84 6.80 2.63
C MET A 89 -14.39 7.13 1.25
N GLN A 90 -13.51 7.38 0.28
CA GLN A 90 -13.87 7.63 -1.11
C GLN A 90 -13.20 6.59 -2.00
N PRO A 91 -13.92 5.54 -2.41
CA PRO A 91 -13.38 4.62 -3.40
C PRO A 91 -13.13 5.28 -4.74
N ALA A 92 -12.11 4.84 -5.44
CA ALA A 92 -11.77 5.29 -6.79
C ALA A 92 -10.99 4.21 -7.55
N ASN A 93 -11.16 4.12 -8.87
CA ASN A 93 -10.35 3.24 -9.74
C ASN A 93 -9.09 3.98 -10.19
N LEU A 94 -8.27 4.41 -9.24
CA LEU A 94 -7.10 5.25 -9.53
C LEU A 94 -5.93 4.47 -10.11
N ALA A 95 -5.47 3.47 -9.38
CA ALA A 95 -4.21 2.79 -9.70
C ALA A 95 -4.40 1.28 -9.85
N VAL A 96 -5.63 0.82 -9.92
CA VAL A 96 -5.94 -0.59 -9.84
C VAL A 96 -7.04 -1.01 -10.77
N ARG A 97 -7.20 -2.29 -10.85
CA ARG A 97 -8.19 -3.02 -11.61
C ARG A 97 -9.54 -3.12 -10.89
N ASN A 98 -9.65 -2.54 -9.71
CA ASN A 98 -10.86 -2.49 -8.89
C ASN A 98 -10.87 -1.24 -8.01
N ALA A 99 -11.94 -1.02 -7.24
CA ALA A 99 -11.99 0.14 -6.35
C ALA A 99 -10.88 0.11 -5.30
N TRP A 100 -10.37 1.28 -4.99
CA TRP A 100 -9.33 1.53 -3.98
C TRP A 100 -9.69 2.81 -3.22
N PHE A 101 -9.24 2.96 -1.99
CA PHE A 101 -9.41 4.18 -1.19
C PHE A 101 -8.14 4.50 -0.41
N SER A 102 -7.93 5.78 -0.10
CA SER A 102 -6.73 6.25 0.58
C SER A 102 -6.84 6.17 2.11
N GLY A 103 -5.68 6.05 2.77
CA GLY A 103 -5.52 6.08 4.21
C GLY A 103 -5.30 4.71 4.85
N GLY A 104 -4.73 4.71 6.04
CA GLY A 104 -4.39 3.51 6.80
C GLY A 104 -3.26 2.68 6.20
N ILE A 105 -3.23 1.38 6.52
CA ILE A 105 -2.29 0.42 5.92
C ILE A 105 -3.06 -0.57 5.05
N GLU A 106 -2.68 -0.63 3.78
CA GLU A 106 -3.18 -1.59 2.81
C GLU A 106 -2.21 -2.77 2.67
N TRP A 107 -2.76 -3.97 2.54
CA TRP A 107 -2.02 -5.23 2.42
C TRP A 107 -2.17 -5.76 0.99
N ASN A 108 -1.07 -5.85 0.24
CA ASN A 108 -1.09 -6.28 -1.15
C ASN A 108 -0.34 -7.59 -1.33
N VAL A 109 -1.03 -8.60 -1.84
CA VAL A 109 -0.51 -9.95 -1.99
C VAL A 109 -0.71 -10.48 -3.42
N ALA A 110 0.27 -11.22 -3.89
CA ALA A 110 0.27 -12.05 -5.09
C ALA A 110 -0.05 -11.36 -6.43
N GLN A 111 -0.44 -10.11 -6.41
CA GLN A 111 -0.80 -9.36 -7.60
C GLN A 111 0.13 -8.15 -7.79
N TYR A 112 0.51 -7.89 -9.02
CA TYR A 112 1.27 -6.68 -9.35
C TYR A 112 0.40 -5.43 -9.11
N GLY A 113 0.87 -4.54 -8.25
CA GLY A 113 0.13 -3.35 -7.80
C GLY A 113 -0.77 -3.63 -6.58
N HIS A 114 -1.92 -3.00 -6.55
CA HIS A 114 -2.87 -3.15 -5.44
C HIS A 114 -3.68 -4.45 -5.55
N THR A 115 -4.00 -5.05 -4.40
CA THR A 115 -4.83 -6.26 -4.35
C THR A 115 -6.28 -6.00 -4.75
N PHE A 116 -6.93 -7.00 -5.33
CA PHE A 116 -8.36 -6.90 -5.68
C PHE A 116 -9.28 -6.87 -4.46
N THR A 117 -8.81 -7.31 -3.31
CA THR A 117 -9.60 -7.35 -2.06
C THR A 117 -9.57 -6.04 -1.28
N THR A 118 -8.88 -4.99 -1.75
CA THR A 118 -8.71 -3.73 -1.00
C THR A 118 -10.03 -3.06 -0.58
N CYS A 119 -11.11 -3.25 -1.34
CA CYS A 119 -12.47 -2.82 -1.00
C CYS A 119 -13.44 -4.00 -0.83
N ASP A 120 -12.95 -5.18 -0.56
CA ASP A 120 -13.75 -6.39 -0.36
C ASP A 120 -13.50 -6.99 1.01
N LYS A 121 -14.36 -7.91 1.41
CA LYS A 121 -14.28 -8.57 2.70
C LYS A 121 -13.09 -9.52 2.77
N VAL A 122 -12.41 -9.50 3.90
CA VAL A 122 -11.43 -10.50 4.33
C VAL A 122 -11.84 -11.09 5.68
N PHE A 123 -11.27 -12.22 6.04
CA PHE A 123 -11.64 -12.94 7.26
C PHE A 123 -10.70 -12.60 8.41
N PHE A 124 -11.28 -12.54 9.60
CA PHE A 124 -10.56 -12.37 10.85
C PHE A 124 -10.92 -13.47 11.85
N ALA A 125 -9.92 -13.92 12.59
CA ALA A 125 -10.09 -14.86 13.68
C ALA A 125 -9.19 -14.47 14.86
N LYS A 126 -9.71 -14.60 16.07
CA LYS A 126 -8.89 -14.64 17.28
C LYS A 126 -8.29 -16.03 17.38
N VAL A 127 -6.99 -16.11 17.46
CA VAL A 127 -6.23 -17.36 17.59
C VAL A 127 -5.60 -17.41 18.96
N VAL A 128 -5.62 -18.58 19.56
CA VAL A 128 -4.94 -18.88 20.83
C VAL A 128 -3.85 -19.90 20.53
N ALA A 129 -2.61 -19.52 20.79
CA ALA A 129 -1.46 -20.42 20.66
C ALA A 129 -1.45 -21.49 21.77
N GLU A 130 -0.64 -22.52 21.63
CA GLU A 130 -0.54 -23.63 22.59
C GLU A 130 -0.12 -23.18 23.99
N ASP A 131 0.66 -22.11 24.08
CA ASP A 131 1.09 -21.48 25.34
C ASP A 131 0.05 -20.52 25.93
N GLY A 132 -1.14 -20.39 25.28
CA GLY A 132 -2.20 -19.52 25.71
C GLY A 132 -2.10 -18.07 25.20
N TYR A 133 -1.05 -17.73 24.44
CA TYR A 133 -0.93 -16.39 23.85
C TYR A 133 -1.99 -16.16 22.77
N GLU A 134 -2.66 -15.01 22.85
CA GLU A 134 -3.73 -14.64 21.92
C GLU A 134 -3.23 -13.64 20.88
N PHE A 135 -3.60 -13.87 19.62
CA PHE A 135 -3.29 -12.95 18.52
C PHE A 135 -4.45 -12.88 17.53
N LEU A 136 -4.42 -11.86 16.68
CA LEU A 136 -5.43 -11.65 15.64
C LEU A 136 -4.90 -12.15 14.31
N ARG A 137 -5.61 -13.09 13.67
CA ARG A 137 -5.31 -13.56 12.31
C ARG A 137 -6.27 -12.94 11.32
N MET A 138 -5.73 -12.33 10.28
CA MET A 138 -6.45 -11.95 9.07
C MET A 138 -6.02 -12.87 7.94
N TYR A 139 -6.96 -13.34 7.11
CA TYR A 139 -6.63 -14.27 6.04
C TYR A 139 -7.63 -14.21 4.89
N GLU A 140 -7.19 -14.59 3.70
CA GLU A 140 -8.00 -14.72 2.49
C GLU A 140 -7.27 -15.60 1.47
N TYR A 141 -7.97 -15.95 0.41
CA TYR A 141 -7.46 -16.65 -0.76
C TYR A 141 -7.31 -15.70 -1.93
N GLU A 142 -6.10 -15.56 -2.47
CA GLU A 142 -5.84 -14.78 -3.66
C GLU A 142 -6.13 -15.63 -4.91
N ARG A 143 -7.14 -15.22 -5.67
CA ARG A 143 -7.77 -16.07 -6.69
C ARG A 143 -7.08 -16.04 -8.05
N THR A 144 -6.25 -15.04 -8.33
CA THR A 144 -5.55 -14.93 -9.62
C THR A 144 -4.33 -15.84 -9.67
N LYS A 145 -3.65 -16.00 -8.56
CA LYS A 145 -2.46 -16.84 -8.40
C LYS A 145 -2.74 -18.15 -7.68
N GLY A 146 -3.91 -18.27 -7.05
CA GLY A 146 -4.27 -19.46 -6.30
C GLY A 146 -3.50 -19.60 -4.99
N LEU A 147 -3.29 -18.50 -4.26
CA LEU A 147 -2.49 -18.50 -3.04
C LEU A 147 -3.34 -18.25 -1.81
N LEU A 148 -3.10 -19.01 -0.76
CA LEU A 148 -3.59 -18.68 0.57
C LEU A 148 -2.63 -17.69 1.23
N TRP A 149 -3.17 -16.71 1.91
CA TRP A 149 -2.36 -15.77 2.68
C TRP A 149 -2.99 -15.48 4.03
N GLN A 150 -2.13 -15.20 5.00
CA GLN A 150 -2.54 -14.77 6.33
C GLN A 150 -1.56 -13.76 6.90
N ILE A 151 -2.07 -12.90 7.76
CA ILE A 151 -1.28 -12.00 8.60
C ILE A 151 -1.69 -12.24 10.05
N ASP A 152 -0.72 -12.59 10.88
CA ASP A 152 -0.89 -12.70 12.32
C ASP A 152 -0.41 -11.40 12.97
N PHE A 153 -1.34 -10.67 13.56
CA PHE A 153 -1.05 -9.43 14.27
C PHE A 153 -0.84 -9.73 15.74
N HIS A 154 0.28 -9.26 16.26
CA HIS A 154 0.66 -9.41 17.66
C HIS A 154 0.83 -8.04 18.30
N LEU A 155 0.20 -7.84 19.42
CA LEU A 155 0.30 -6.63 20.22
C LEU A 155 0.47 -7.01 21.71
N PRO A 156 1.72 -7.35 22.12
CA PRO A 156 2.01 -7.69 23.51
C PRO A 156 1.64 -6.55 24.48
N ASP A 157 1.25 -6.89 25.70
CA ASP A 157 0.73 -5.93 26.67
C ASP A 157 1.72 -4.81 27.01
N ASP A 158 3.01 -5.11 27.02
CA ASP A 158 4.10 -4.17 27.31
C ASP A 158 4.74 -3.53 26.06
N SER A 159 4.20 -3.80 24.88
CA SER A 159 4.79 -3.34 23.61
C SER A 159 4.18 -2.01 23.14
N ARG A 160 5.07 -1.15 22.63
CA ARG A 160 4.70 0.04 21.85
C ARG A 160 4.78 -0.21 20.34
N GLN A 161 4.81 -1.48 19.94
CA GLN A 161 4.94 -1.88 18.53
C GLN A 161 3.85 -2.90 18.20
N LEU A 162 3.21 -2.71 17.07
CA LEU A 162 2.35 -3.69 16.45
C LEU A 162 3.20 -4.54 15.50
N PHE A 163 3.15 -5.85 15.65
CA PHE A 163 3.84 -6.79 14.78
C PHE A 163 2.86 -7.42 13.79
N ALA A 164 3.28 -7.58 12.56
CA ALA A 164 2.53 -8.25 11.50
C ALA A 164 3.40 -9.38 10.93
N HIS A 165 3.04 -10.62 11.20
CA HIS A 165 3.69 -11.79 10.66
C HIS A 165 2.93 -12.31 9.46
N VAL A 166 3.51 -12.20 8.28
CA VAL A 166 2.88 -12.55 7.00
C VAL A 166 3.31 -13.96 6.61
N THR A 167 2.32 -14.78 6.25
CA THR A 167 2.54 -16.10 5.65
C THR A 167 1.76 -16.18 4.34
N ILE A 168 2.44 -16.55 3.27
CA ILE A 168 1.83 -16.85 1.98
C ILE A 168 2.10 -18.31 1.66
N ILE A 169 1.05 -19.04 1.33
CA ILE A 169 1.07 -20.48 1.15
C ILE A 169 0.75 -20.79 -0.31
N ASN A 170 1.72 -21.40 -0.97
CA ASN A 170 1.53 -22.02 -2.27
C ASN A 170 1.31 -23.53 -2.05
N ASP A 171 0.09 -24.00 -2.20
CA ASP A 171 -0.28 -25.41 -2.08
C ASP A 171 -0.39 -26.10 -3.46
N THR A 172 0.02 -25.41 -4.52
CA THR A 172 0.10 -25.96 -5.88
C THR A 172 1.41 -26.71 -6.08
N THR A 173 1.48 -27.48 -7.20
CA THR A 173 2.72 -28.15 -7.62
C THR A 173 3.66 -27.26 -8.43
N GLU A 174 3.21 -26.08 -8.80
CA GLU A 174 3.94 -25.16 -9.68
C GLU A 174 4.58 -24.02 -8.89
N ASP A 175 5.66 -23.47 -9.43
CA ASP A 175 6.25 -22.26 -8.90
C ASP A 175 5.35 -21.08 -9.20
N VAL A 176 4.99 -20.33 -8.17
CA VAL A 176 4.17 -19.12 -8.28
C VAL A 176 5.01 -17.91 -7.89
N SER A 177 5.05 -16.91 -8.77
CA SER A 177 5.76 -15.66 -8.46
C SER A 177 5.11 -14.95 -7.27
N MET A 178 5.97 -14.61 -6.31
CA MET A 178 5.58 -13.93 -5.09
C MET A 178 5.52 -12.42 -5.31
N TYR A 179 4.50 -11.78 -4.72
CA TYR A 179 4.38 -10.34 -4.60
C TYR A 179 3.79 -10.00 -3.22
N TRP A 180 4.44 -9.06 -2.54
CA TRP A 180 3.95 -8.52 -1.28
C TRP A 180 4.34 -7.06 -1.12
N TRP A 181 3.37 -6.21 -0.78
CA TRP A 181 3.59 -4.81 -0.41
C TRP A 181 2.64 -4.39 0.70
N THR A 182 3.16 -3.57 1.63
CA THR A 182 2.36 -2.83 2.60
C THR A 182 2.36 -1.36 2.22
N ASN A 183 1.22 -0.79 1.87
CA ASN A 183 1.10 0.65 1.63
C ASN A 183 0.69 1.32 2.92
N ILE A 184 1.62 2.03 3.56
CA ILE A 184 1.42 2.69 4.84
C ILE A 184 1.25 4.19 4.58
N ALA A 185 0.02 4.69 4.69
CA ALA A 185 -0.25 6.12 4.57
C ALA A 185 0.06 6.83 5.89
N VAL A 186 0.95 7.81 5.85
CA VAL A 186 1.34 8.66 6.98
C VAL A 186 1.15 10.13 6.62
N ARG A 187 0.85 10.99 7.59
CA ARG A 187 0.53 12.38 7.29
C ARG A 187 1.73 13.12 6.69
N GLU A 188 1.48 13.87 5.64
CA GLU A 188 2.42 14.83 5.07
C GLU A 188 2.24 16.17 5.79
N GLU A 189 3.02 16.39 6.84
CA GLU A 189 3.04 17.64 7.58
C GLU A 189 4.20 18.53 7.10
N ASP A 190 4.07 19.85 7.26
CA ASP A 190 5.12 20.78 6.86
C ASP A 190 6.46 20.44 7.52
N GLY A 191 7.47 20.26 6.66
CA GLY A 191 8.83 19.89 7.06
C GLY A 191 9.00 18.44 7.51
N CYS A 192 8.05 17.55 7.21
CA CYS A 192 8.27 16.11 7.39
C CYS A 192 9.37 15.60 6.44
N ARG A 193 10.10 14.58 6.88
CA ARG A 193 11.20 13.98 6.11
C ARG A 193 11.11 12.47 6.13
N VAL A 194 11.38 11.86 4.98
CA VAL A 194 11.43 10.40 4.83
C VAL A 194 12.86 9.91 4.76
N PHE A 195 13.16 8.86 5.50
CA PHE A 195 14.45 8.19 5.55
C PHE A 195 14.28 6.67 5.44
N SER A 196 15.25 6.03 4.85
CA SER A 196 15.30 4.56 4.78
C SER A 196 16.67 4.04 5.22
N SER A 197 16.74 2.73 5.40
CA SER A 197 17.98 1.99 5.72
C SER A 197 19.05 2.07 4.63
N THR A 198 18.71 2.57 3.45
CA THR A 198 19.64 2.90 2.37
C THR A 198 19.35 4.29 1.82
N LYS A 199 20.35 4.85 1.16
CA LYS A 199 20.20 6.11 0.40
C LYS A 199 20.05 5.87 -1.10
N GLU A 200 20.35 4.69 -1.57
CA GLU A 200 20.22 4.33 -2.99
C GLU A 200 18.76 4.23 -3.38
N VAL A 201 18.38 4.94 -4.43
CA VAL A 201 16.99 5.05 -4.88
C VAL A 201 16.91 4.84 -6.38
N MET A 202 15.97 4.00 -6.78
CA MET A 202 15.49 3.89 -8.15
C MET A 202 14.14 4.62 -8.26
N TYR A 203 13.94 5.38 -9.32
CA TYR A 203 12.72 6.15 -9.55
C TYR A 203 12.35 6.18 -11.03
N LEU A 204 11.08 6.44 -11.33
CA LEU A 204 10.64 6.66 -12.70
C LEU A 204 11.11 8.03 -13.20
N GLU A 205 11.81 8.04 -14.34
CA GLU A 205 12.17 9.28 -15.02
C GLU A 205 10.92 9.99 -15.54
N PRO A 206 10.80 11.32 -15.38
CA PRO A 206 9.60 12.04 -15.84
C PRO A 206 9.26 11.84 -17.32
N LYS A 207 10.28 11.63 -18.17
CA LYS A 207 10.10 11.36 -19.61
C LYS A 207 9.42 10.00 -19.88
N SER A 208 9.46 9.06 -18.96
CA SER A 208 8.83 7.73 -19.12
C SER A 208 7.30 7.76 -19.08
N VAL A 209 6.71 8.86 -18.61
CA VAL A 209 5.25 9.04 -18.57
C VAL A 209 4.65 9.62 -19.84
N TYR A 210 5.47 9.93 -20.85
CA TYR A 210 4.96 10.46 -22.12
C TYR A 210 4.83 9.36 -23.17
N PRO A 211 3.76 9.38 -24.00
CA PRO A 211 3.59 8.42 -25.09
C PRO A 211 4.80 8.41 -26.01
N GLY A 212 5.32 7.21 -26.29
CA GLY A 212 6.50 7.01 -27.15
C GLY A 212 7.85 7.12 -26.45
N SER A 213 7.87 7.35 -25.13
CA SER A 213 9.10 7.22 -24.35
C SER A 213 9.30 5.77 -23.93
N GLU A 214 10.53 5.27 -24.01
CA GLU A 214 10.90 4.04 -23.33
C GLU A 214 10.76 4.22 -21.83
N HIS A 215 10.23 3.20 -21.13
CA HIS A 215 10.21 3.20 -19.66
C HIS A 215 11.66 3.19 -19.17
N CYS A 216 12.12 4.30 -18.66
CA CYS A 216 13.43 4.39 -18.07
C CYS A 216 13.32 4.69 -16.57
N PHE A 217 14.14 3.94 -15.82
CA PHE A 217 14.35 4.20 -14.41
C PHE A 217 15.64 4.99 -14.24
N GLY A 218 15.56 6.06 -13.45
CA GLY A 218 16.74 6.76 -12.96
C GLY A 218 17.22 6.14 -11.65
N HIS A 219 18.51 6.33 -11.36
CA HIS A 219 19.13 5.98 -10.10
C HIS A 219 19.74 7.21 -9.47
N GLY A 220 19.68 7.29 -8.15
CA GLY A 220 20.27 8.39 -7.40
C GLY A 220 20.51 8.05 -5.95
N ILE A 221 21.11 8.98 -5.25
CA ILE A 221 21.44 8.89 -3.82
C ILE A 221 20.69 9.98 -3.07
N MET A 222 19.80 9.58 -2.16
CA MET A 222 19.11 10.51 -1.28
C MET A 222 20.14 11.18 -0.33
N PRO A 223 19.99 12.48 -0.03
CA PRO A 223 18.88 13.36 -0.40
C PRO A 223 19.05 14.09 -1.74
N GLU A 224 20.15 13.87 -2.47
CA GLU A 224 20.48 14.59 -3.71
C GLU A 224 20.11 13.75 -4.93
N LEU A 225 18.92 13.98 -5.49
CA LEU A 225 18.47 13.28 -6.68
C LEU A 225 18.63 14.13 -7.94
N PRO A 226 19.12 13.56 -9.08
CA PRO A 226 19.29 14.30 -10.33
C PRO A 226 18.00 14.95 -10.85
N ILE A 227 16.83 14.36 -10.57
CA ILE A 227 15.52 14.90 -10.95
C ILE A 227 15.06 16.08 -10.09
N LEU A 228 15.77 16.37 -9.00
CA LEU A 228 15.41 17.40 -8.03
C LEU A 228 16.63 18.30 -7.69
N PRO A 229 17.26 18.95 -8.70
CA PRO A 229 18.52 19.64 -8.50
C PRO A 229 18.38 20.78 -7.47
N GLY A 230 19.32 20.81 -6.52
CA GLY A 230 19.40 21.84 -5.50
C GLY A 230 18.35 21.78 -4.40
N LYS A 231 17.57 20.70 -4.33
CA LYS A 231 16.58 20.47 -3.27
C LYS A 231 16.85 19.13 -2.56
N ASP A 232 16.55 19.10 -1.28
CA ASP A 232 16.64 17.88 -0.47
C ASP A 232 15.45 16.96 -0.75
N ALA A 233 15.69 15.82 -1.38
CA ALA A 233 14.68 14.85 -1.79
C ALA A 233 14.09 14.03 -0.61
N SER A 234 14.63 14.16 0.61
CA SER A 234 14.01 13.57 1.79
C SER A 234 12.72 14.29 2.23
N TYR A 235 12.48 15.50 1.71
CA TYR A 235 11.24 16.23 1.92
C TYR A 235 10.24 15.96 0.80
N PRO A 236 9.16 15.21 1.05
CA PRO A 236 8.15 14.88 0.02
C PRO A 236 7.59 16.11 -0.68
N GLN A 237 7.45 17.22 0.04
CA GLN A 237 6.94 18.50 -0.48
C GLN A 237 7.83 19.15 -1.54
N ASN A 238 9.07 18.72 -1.68
CA ASN A 238 9.97 19.22 -2.72
C ASN A 238 9.69 18.65 -4.10
N PHE A 239 8.95 17.55 -4.18
CA PHE A 239 8.60 16.92 -5.44
C PHE A 239 7.41 17.61 -6.11
N THR A 240 7.51 17.78 -7.42
CA THR A 240 6.48 18.45 -8.22
C THR A 240 5.39 17.47 -8.65
N TYR A 241 5.78 16.27 -9.11
CA TYR A 241 4.86 15.29 -9.69
C TYR A 241 4.65 14.10 -8.75
N SER A 242 3.47 13.48 -8.85
CA SER A 242 3.21 12.19 -8.19
C SER A 242 4.18 11.14 -8.71
N SER A 243 4.90 10.50 -7.84
CA SER A 243 5.88 9.48 -8.22
C SER A 243 6.27 8.57 -7.06
N GLU A 244 6.97 7.51 -7.43
CA GLU A 244 7.44 6.45 -6.55
C GLU A 244 8.98 6.44 -6.53
N TYR A 245 9.54 6.25 -5.34
CA TYR A 245 10.97 6.24 -5.07
C TYR A 245 11.32 4.97 -4.32
N PHE A 246 11.97 4.03 -5.00
CA PHE A 246 12.26 2.70 -4.49
C PHE A 246 13.66 2.67 -3.89
N PHE A 247 13.74 2.52 -2.59
CA PHE A 247 15.01 2.36 -1.87
C PHE A 247 15.54 0.94 -2.06
N GLN A 248 16.79 0.84 -2.51
CA GLN A 248 17.44 -0.41 -2.90
C GLN A 248 18.32 -0.96 -1.77
N ASN A 249 17.72 -1.71 -0.85
CA ASN A 249 18.47 -2.35 0.23
C ASN A 249 19.25 -3.57 -0.28
N GLY A 250 20.52 -3.67 0.11
CA GLY A 250 21.36 -4.81 -0.21
C GLY A 250 20.91 -6.10 0.52
N LYS A 251 21.36 -7.25 -0.01
CA LYS A 251 21.02 -8.58 0.55
C LYS A 251 21.60 -8.83 1.93
N GLU A 252 22.64 -8.11 2.28
CA GLU A 252 23.35 -8.18 3.57
C GLU A 252 22.56 -7.51 4.70
N LEU A 253 21.61 -6.65 4.39
CA LEU A 253 20.84 -5.93 5.40
C LEU A 253 19.76 -6.84 5.99
N VAL A 254 19.93 -7.19 7.25
CA VAL A 254 19.05 -8.15 7.96
C VAL A 254 17.69 -7.55 8.32
N SER A 255 17.65 -6.24 8.56
CA SER A 255 16.43 -5.55 9.03
C SER A 255 16.23 -4.22 8.30
N PRO A 256 15.72 -4.25 7.07
CA PRO A 256 15.36 -3.04 6.32
C PRO A 256 14.27 -2.25 7.02
N TRP A 257 14.34 -0.93 6.91
CA TRP A 257 13.39 -0.02 7.55
C TRP A 257 13.14 1.23 6.71
N GLU A 258 12.02 1.88 6.98
CA GLU A 258 11.68 3.21 6.50
C GLU A 258 11.02 4.02 7.62
N SER A 259 11.19 5.33 7.60
CA SER A 259 10.68 6.22 8.63
C SER A 259 10.31 7.58 8.05
N ILE A 260 9.28 8.19 8.61
CA ILE A 260 8.99 9.60 8.44
C ILE A 260 9.17 10.31 9.78
N THR A 261 9.85 11.45 9.77
CA THR A 261 10.07 12.30 10.95
C THR A 261 9.32 13.61 10.80
N TYR A 262 8.91 14.19 11.91
CA TYR A 262 8.15 15.44 11.98
C TYR A 262 8.91 16.50 12.76
N ARG A 263 8.54 17.78 12.56
CA ARG A 263 9.20 18.92 13.24
C ARG A 263 9.07 18.90 14.77
N ASP A 264 8.05 18.28 15.31
CA ASP A 264 7.84 18.14 16.75
C ASP A 264 8.75 17.09 17.40
N GLY A 265 9.62 16.44 16.61
CA GLY A 265 10.53 15.39 17.06
C GLY A 265 9.90 14.01 17.08
N SER A 266 8.62 13.86 16.74
CA SER A 266 8.00 12.57 16.57
C SER A 266 8.36 11.91 15.24
N ALA A 267 8.18 10.60 15.18
CA ALA A 267 8.40 9.83 13.97
C ALA A 267 7.43 8.66 13.88
N PHE A 268 7.12 8.24 12.67
CA PHE A 268 6.62 6.90 12.40
C PHE A 268 7.76 6.07 11.83
N PHE A 269 7.88 4.85 12.31
CA PHE A 269 8.98 3.94 11.93
C PHE A 269 8.43 2.54 11.66
N GLU A 270 8.77 1.98 10.53
CA GLU A 270 8.50 0.59 10.19
C GLU A 270 9.81 -0.15 9.89
N ARG A 271 9.83 -1.42 10.19
CA ARG A 271 10.92 -2.31 9.81
C ARG A 271 10.42 -3.72 9.57
N SER A 272 11.15 -4.48 8.78
CA SER A 272 10.82 -5.87 8.51
C SER A 272 12.03 -6.80 8.64
N THR A 273 11.77 -8.09 8.55
CA THR A 273 12.77 -9.10 8.26
C THR A 273 13.21 -9.05 6.80
N GLN A 274 14.29 -9.73 6.49
CA GLN A 274 15.00 -9.63 5.21
C GLN A 274 14.19 -9.90 3.93
N PRO A 275 13.21 -10.82 3.86
CA PRO A 275 12.48 -10.98 2.60
C PRO A 275 11.91 -9.69 2.06
N LEU A 276 11.41 -8.79 2.91
CA LEU A 276 10.92 -7.48 2.50
C LEU A 276 12.05 -6.45 2.42
N ARG A 277 12.91 -6.58 1.42
CA ARG A 277 14.10 -5.72 1.27
C ARG A 277 13.82 -4.36 0.68
N THR A 278 12.83 -4.26 -0.21
CA THR A 278 12.51 -3.00 -0.86
C THR A 278 11.72 -2.10 0.07
N ARG A 279 12.06 -0.81 0.04
CA ARG A 279 11.27 0.27 0.66
C ARG A 279 10.85 1.23 -0.42
N LYS A 280 9.70 1.86 -0.26
CA LYS A 280 9.21 2.79 -1.28
C LYS A 280 8.54 3.98 -0.62
N MET A 281 8.98 5.17 -0.96
CA MET A 281 8.24 6.40 -0.74
C MET A 281 7.36 6.69 -1.95
N PHE A 282 6.07 6.90 -1.76
CA PHE A 282 5.20 7.51 -2.75
C PHE A 282 4.78 8.89 -2.26
N CYS A 283 4.86 9.89 -3.14
CA CYS A 283 4.35 11.22 -2.86
C CYS A 283 3.43 11.71 -3.98
N TRP A 284 2.41 12.48 -3.62
CA TRP A 284 1.46 13.06 -4.57
C TRP A 284 2.07 14.23 -5.37
N GLY A 285 3.10 14.86 -4.82
CA GLY A 285 3.71 16.05 -5.40
C GLY A 285 2.86 17.32 -5.26
N THR A 286 3.48 18.43 -5.58
CA THR A 286 2.87 19.77 -5.42
C THR A 286 2.15 20.26 -6.67
N HIS A 287 2.23 19.52 -7.79
CA HIS A 287 1.54 19.87 -9.03
C HIS A 287 0.02 19.73 -8.88
N ARG A 288 -0.70 20.52 -9.67
CA ARG A 288 -2.16 20.56 -9.67
C ARG A 288 -2.83 19.17 -9.79
N GLY A 289 -2.23 18.24 -10.56
CA GLY A 289 -2.75 16.88 -10.69
C GLY A 289 -2.77 16.12 -9.37
N GLY A 290 -1.66 16.14 -8.63
CA GLY A 290 -1.57 15.51 -7.31
C GLY A 290 -2.52 16.15 -6.29
N GLN A 291 -2.62 17.48 -6.29
CA GLN A 291 -3.55 18.20 -5.43
C GLN A 291 -5.01 17.83 -5.72
N GLN A 292 -5.40 17.75 -6.99
CA GLN A 292 -6.76 17.36 -7.39
C GLN A 292 -7.08 15.92 -6.94
N TRP A 293 -6.12 15.00 -7.00
CA TRP A 293 -6.33 13.64 -6.51
C TRP A 293 -6.48 13.60 -4.99
N LYS A 294 -5.66 14.32 -4.24
CA LYS A 294 -5.80 14.42 -2.78
C LYS A 294 -7.18 14.99 -2.38
N ASP A 295 -7.63 16.03 -3.06
CA ASP A 295 -8.95 16.64 -2.82
C ASP A 295 -10.10 15.71 -3.23
N TYR A 296 -9.92 14.92 -4.27
CA TYR A 296 -10.92 13.94 -4.73
C TYR A 296 -11.07 12.79 -3.75
N LEU A 297 -9.95 12.25 -3.26
CA LEU A 297 -9.90 11.07 -2.39
C LEU A 297 -10.22 11.39 -0.92
N ALA A 298 -10.21 12.65 -0.54
CA ALA A 298 -10.44 13.10 0.82
C ALA A 298 -11.41 14.30 0.86
N VAL A 299 -11.30 15.11 1.90
CA VAL A 299 -11.90 16.44 1.97
C VAL A 299 -10.86 17.44 1.47
N PRO A 300 -11.20 18.41 0.61
CA PRO A 300 -10.26 19.42 0.12
C PRO A 300 -9.41 20.02 1.24
N GLY A 301 -8.09 20.04 1.06
CA GLY A 301 -7.13 20.52 2.03
C GLY A 301 -6.92 19.61 3.27
N LYS A 302 -7.44 18.38 3.24
CA LYS A 302 -7.26 17.40 4.33
C LYS A 302 -6.77 16.03 3.83
N GLY A 303 -6.29 15.97 2.60
CA GLY A 303 -5.84 14.74 1.94
C GLY A 303 -4.31 14.60 1.88
N ASP A 304 -3.56 15.37 2.66
CA ASP A 304 -2.10 15.39 2.58
C ASP A 304 -1.49 14.18 3.31
N TYR A 305 -0.91 13.28 2.53
CA TYR A 305 -0.19 12.13 3.04
C TYR A 305 0.89 11.64 2.08
N VAL A 306 1.84 10.93 2.64
CA VAL A 306 2.90 10.20 1.96
C VAL A 306 2.69 8.73 2.25
N GLU A 307 3.05 7.86 1.33
CA GLU A 307 3.14 6.44 1.64
C GLU A 307 4.60 6.05 1.85
N ILE A 308 4.86 5.36 2.96
CA ILE A 308 6.07 4.60 3.22
C ILE A 308 5.71 3.12 3.13
N GLN A 309 6.53 2.33 2.45
CA GLN A 309 6.07 1.02 2.03
C GLN A 309 7.17 -0.03 2.16
N ALA A 310 6.78 -1.21 2.64
CA ALA A 310 7.66 -2.38 2.67
C ALA A 310 7.23 -3.41 1.64
N GLY A 311 8.17 -3.94 0.87
CA GLY A 311 7.89 -4.93 -0.17
C GLY A 311 9.04 -5.87 -0.48
N LEU A 312 8.73 -6.86 -1.32
CA LEU A 312 9.69 -7.84 -1.84
C LEU A 312 10.55 -7.24 -2.95
#